data_802ea3da52cf0a8caa8aed9f02f49828
#
_entry.id   802ea3da52cf0a8caa8aed9f02f49828
#
_cell.length_a   1.000
_cell.length_b   1.000
_cell.length_c   1.000
_cell.angle_alpha   90.00
_cell.angle_beta   90.00
_cell.angle_gamma   90.00
#
_symmetry.space_group_name_H-M   'P 1'
#
loop_
_entity.id
_entity.type
_entity.pdbx_description
1 polymer ?
#
loop_
_entity_poly.entity_id
_entity_poly.type
_entity_poly.pdbx_seq_one_letter_code
_entity_poly.pdbx_strand_id
1 'polypeptide(L)'
;MSSHPVRAPARTAIVIGAGFGGLALAIRLQSAGIETTLLEARDKAGGRAYVWEKDGFVFDAGPTVITDPPCLQELWALTGRDMADDVTLAPVMPFYRLNWPDGTVFDYSNDEPALNAEIAKLNPDDVAGYAKFLDYAAGVYEEGYRKLGHVAFLDFASMIKAAPALAKYQAWRSVYSIVSSYVKDEHLRQALSFHTLLVGGNPMNTSAIYALIHKLEKDGGVWFAMGGTSKLIDAMVTHFERLGGVLRLGDAAVDIATLGDRATGVTTASGWHQDADMVACNGDVMHIYRDLLKSSRSAQRTRKALARKRYSPSLFVVHFGITGTWPGIPHHTILFGPRYKGLLSDIYDHGVLPEDFSLYLHHPTVTDPSMAPEGHSTFYALAPVPHMGKFPVDWDEIGPILEKRILDEIGRRLIPDIHSRIVTKFHYAPNDFAADLNAHLGSAFSLEPLLTQSAWFRVHNRDDHIPNLYFVGAGTHPGAGIPGVVGSAKATAALMLEGER
;
A
#
# COMPACT_ATOMS: atom_id res chain seq x y z
N MET A 1 54.06 -5.10 20.56
CA MET A 1 52.74 -4.50 20.90
C MET A 1 51.93 -4.41 19.63
N SER A 2 51.01 -5.31 19.42
CA SER A 2 50.14 -5.35 18.24
C SER A 2 49.04 -4.30 18.48
N SER A 3 49.11 -3.17 17.76
CA SER A 3 48.04 -2.18 17.72
C SER A 3 46.86 -2.80 16.95
N HIS A 4 45.83 -3.27 17.67
CA HIS A 4 44.56 -3.58 17.04
C HIS A 4 44.02 -2.26 16.46
N PRO A 5 43.59 -2.20 15.18
CA PRO A 5 42.95 -1.04 14.65
C PRO A 5 41.67 -0.80 15.47
N VAL A 6 41.55 0.37 16.08
CA VAL A 6 40.32 0.85 16.73
C VAL A 6 39.27 0.86 15.62
N ARG A 7 38.33 -0.08 15.65
CA ARG A 7 37.18 -0.11 14.71
C ARG A 7 36.41 1.19 14.93
N ALA A 8 36.15 1.94 13.86
CA ALA A 8 35.26 3.11 13.95
C ALA A 8 33.94 2.67 14.60
N PRO A 9 33.34 3.48 15.48
CA PRO A 9 32.06 3.13 16.09
C PRO A 9 31.05 2.80 14.99
N ALA A 10 30.25 1.74 15.22
CA ALA A 10 29.19 1.37 14.30
C ALA A 10 28.21 2.55 14.17
N ARG A 11 27.80 2.86 12.93
CA ARG A 11 26.76 3.89 12.71
C ARG A 11 25.44 3.38 13.24
N THR A 12 24.65 4.30 13.81
CA THR A 12 23.34 3.98 14.41
C THR A 12 22.20 4.59 13.62
N ALA A 13 21.07 3.90 13.54
CA ALA A 13 19.86 4.41 12.91
C ALA A 13 18.63 4.12 13.75
N ILE A 14 17.68 5.05 13.77
CA ILE A 14 16.33 4.83 14.30
C ILE A 14 15.37 4.92 13.12
N VAL A 15 14.52 3.88 12.98
CA VAL A 15 13.43 3.84 12.00
C VAL A 15 12.11 3.96 12.75
N ILE A 16 11.25 4.92 12.39
CA ILE A 16 9.96 5.18 13.03
C ILE A 16 8.84 4.59 12.16
N GLY A 17 8.12 3.61 12.69
CA GLY A 17 7.00 2.90 12.06
C GLY A 17 7.38 1.56 11.43
N ALA A 18 6.87 0.46 12.00
CA ALA A 18 7.16 -0.92 11.61
C ALA A 18 6.15 -1.50 10.58
N GLY A 19 5.68 -0.68 9.62
CA GLY A 19 5.00 -1.16 8.42
C GLY A 19 6.00 -1.74 7.41
N PHE A 20 5.52 -2.27 6.27
CA PHE A 20 6.37 -2.89 5.24
C PHE A 20 7.59 -2.06 4.85
N GLY A 21 7.42 -0.75 4.62
CA GLY A 21 8.52 0.14 4.24
C GLY A 21 9.57 0.29 5.33
N GLY A 22 9.14 0.47 6.59
CA GLY A 22 10.04 0.60 7.74
C GLY A 22 10.80 -0.68 8.03
N LEU A 23 10.10 -1.83 8.03
CA LEU A 23 10.72 -3.16 8.18
C LEU A 23 11.73 -3.44 7.07
N ALA A 24 11.35 -3.20 5.80
CA ALA A 24 12.25 -3.40 4.67
C ALA A 24 13.50 -2.51 4.75
N LEU A 25 13.36 -1.25 5.21
CA LEU A 25 14.49 -0.36 5.44
C LEU A 25 15.36 -0.86 6.60
N ALA A 26 14.75 -1.21 7.73
CA ALA A 26 15.46 -1.68 8.91
C ALA A 26 16.27 -2.96 8.62
N ILE A 27 15.71 -3.93 7.88
CA ILE A 27 16.42 -5.13 7.42
C ILE A 27 17.62 -4.74 6.55
N ARG A 28 17.46 -3.82 5.59
CA ARG A 28 18.56 -3.38 4.71
C ARG A 28 19.68 -2.69 5.46
N LEU A 29 19.35 -1.82 6.42
CA LEU A 29 20.35 -1.13 7.26
C LEU A 29 21.09 -2.11 8.15
N GLN A 30 20.36 -2.99 8.83
CA GLN A 30 20.95 -3.98 9.74
C GLN A 30 21.85 -4.97 8.97
N SER A 31 21.43 -5.43 7.78
CA SER A 31 22.25 -6.31 6.92
C SER A 31 23.51 -5.62 6.38
N ALA A 32 23.51 -4.27 6.33
CA ALA A 32 24.68 -3.47 5.96
C ALA A 32 25.58 -3.11 7.16
N GLY A 33 25.26 -3.59 8.36
CA GLY A 33 26.06 -3.35 9.59
C GLY A 33 25.75 -2.02 10.30
N ILE A 34 24.60 -1.39 10.02
CA ILE A 34 24.11 -0.24 10.76
C ILE A 34 23.28 -0.75 11.94
N GLU A 35 23.65 -0.39 13.16
CA GLU A 35 22.87 -0.73 14.36
C GLU A 35 21.52 -0.03 14.32
N THR A 36 20.45 -0.80 14.13
CA THR A 36 19.13 -0.25 13.82
C THR A 36 18.12 -0.55 14.93
N THR A 37 17.48 0.50 15.46
CA THR A 37 16.30 0.42 16.32
C THR A 37 15.06 0.78 15.51
N LEU A 38 14.05 -0.10 15.51
CA LEU A 38 12.76 0.10 14.85
C LEU A 38 11.69 0.38 15.90
N LEU A 39 10.98 1.50 15.80
CA LEU A 39 9.93 1.92 16.73
C LEU A 39 8.56 1.72 16.09
N GLU A 40 7.61 1.19 16.87
CA GLU A 40 6.21 1.05 16.47
C GLU A 40 5.28 1.53 17.60
N ALA A 41 4.30 2.36 17.24
CA ALA A 41 3.34 2.91 18.20
C ALA A 41 2.34 1.87 18.70
N ARG A 42 1.99 0.90 17.86
CA ARG A 42 1.01 -0.15 18.17
C ARG A 42 1.67 -1.37 18.84
N ASP A 43 0.83 -2.24 19.35
CA ASP A 43 1.21 -3.49 20.03
C ASP A 43 1.78 -4.57 19.09
N LYS A 44 1.57 -4.40 17.77
CA LYS A 44 2.07 -5.29 16.71
C LYS A 44 2.66 -4.46 15.57
N ALA A 45 3.67 -5.02 14.90
CA ALA A 45 4.17 -4.49 13.63
C ALA A 45 3.13 -4.67 12.50
N GLY A 46 3.33 -3.97 11.38
CA GLY A 46 2.53 -4.12 10.17
C GLY A 46 1.95 -2.81 9.65
N GLY A 47 1.65 -1.85 10.52
CA GLY A 47 1.00 -0.61 10.13
C GLY A 47 -0.33 -0.86 9.43
N ARG A 48 -0.43 -0.59 8.12
CA ARG A 48 -1.63 -0.90 7.30
C ARG A 48 -1.84 -2.40 7.06
N ALA A 49 -0.84 -3.24 7.29
CA ALA A 49 -0.91 -4.70 7.25
C ALA A 49 -1.10 -5.31 8.66
N TYR A 50 -1.82 -4.60 9.52
CA TYR A 50 -2.19 -5.08 10.85
C TYR A 50 -3.14 -6.27 10.76
N VAL A 51 -3.27 -7.04 11.84
CA VAL A 51 -4.16 -8.20 11.95
C VAL A 51 -5.01 -8.11 13.22
N TRP A 52 -6.26 -8.48 13.09
CA TRP A 52 -7.15 -8.71 14.24
C TRP A 52 -7.49 -10.19 14.34
N GLU A 53 -7.48 -10.70 15.54
CA GLU A 53 -7.97 -12.02 15.89
C GLU A 53 -9.18 -11.86 16.79
N LYS A 54 -10.32 -12.39 16.36
CA LYS A 54 -11.59 -12.25 17.09
C LYS A 54 -12.46 -13.47 16.87
N ASP A 55 -12.95 -14.05 17.96
CA ASP A 55 -13.87 -15.20 17.95
C ASP A 55 -13.36 -16.41 17.13
N GLY A 56 -12.03 -16.61 17.05
CA GLY A 56 -11.38 -17.66 16.28
C GLY A 56 -11.15 -17.33 14.82
N PHE A 57 -11.54 -16.14 14.35
CA PHE A 57 -11.28 -15.65 13.00
C PHE A 57 -10.05 -14.76 12.97
N VAL A 58 -9.29 -14.83 11.87
CA VAL A 58 -8.14 -13.97 11.58
C VAL A 58 -8.52 -12.99 10.47
N PHE A 59 -8.36 -11.70 10.70
CA PHE A 59 -8.73 -10.62 9.79
C PHE A 59 -7.51 -9.79 9.42
N ASP A 60 -7.10 -9.84 8.16
CA ASP A 60 -6.11 -8.90 7.61
C ASP A 60 -6.70 -7.48 7.49
N ALA A 61 -5.91 -6.46 7.86
CA ALA A 61 -6.37 -5.07 7.81
C ALA A 61 -6.37 -4.47 6.41
N GLY A 62 -5.52 -4.96 5.51
CA GLY A 62 -5.32 -4.26 4.24
C GLY A 62 -4.45 -5.03 3.24
N PRO A 63 -3.26 -4.62 2.85
CA PRO A 63 -2.61 -4.99 1.60
C PRO A 63 -2.42 -6.51 1.46
N THR A 64 -3.45 -7.18 0.93
CA THR A 64 -3.52 -8.65 0.78
C THR A 64 -3.16 -9.12 -0.63
N VAL A 65 -2.93 -8.19 -1.56
CA VAL A 65 -2.53 -8.48 -2.94
C VAL A 65 -1.01 -8.37 -3.06
N ILE A 66 -0.32 -9.51 -3.08
CA ILE A 66 1.14 -9.57 -3.24
C ILE A 66 1.44 -9.81 -4.73
N THR A 67 2.02 -8.82 -5.43
CA THR A 67 2.21 -8.85 -6.89
C THR A 67 3.67 -8.97 -7.34
N ASP A 68 4.63 -8.81 -6.44
CA ASP A 68 6.07 -8.87 -6.74
C ASP A 68 6.83 -9.60 -5.62
N PRO A 69 6.68 -10.92 -5.47
CA PRO A 69 7.45 -11.68 -4.50
C PRO A 69 8.96 -11.44 -4.55
N PRO A 70 9.60 -11.28 -5.73
CA PRO A 70 11.03 -10.99 -5.81
C PRO A 70 11.49 -9.76 -5.02
N CYS A 71 10.68 -8.70 -4.90
CA CYS A 71 11.05 -7.52 -4.12
C CYS A 71 11.14 -7.81 -2.62
N LEU A 72 10.34 -8.77 -2.13
CA LEU A 72 10.38 -9.25 -0.75
C LEU A 72 11.51 -10.26 -0.54
N GLN A 73 11.66 -11.24 -1.43
CA GLN A 73 12.72 -12.25 -1.40
C GLN A 73 14.12 -11.63 -1.35
N GLU A 74 14.30 -10.49 -2.02
CA GLU A 74 15.56 -9.73 -1.98
C GLU A 74 16.00 -9.41 -0.53
N LEU A 75 15.05 -9.17 0.40
CA LEU A 75 15.38 -8.83 1.80
C LEU A 75 16.10 -9.97 2.51
N TRP A 76 15.70 -11.21 2.27
CA TRP A 76 16.41 -12.41 2.80
C TRP A 76 17.70 -12.69 2.05
N ALA A 77 17.68 -12.50 0.73
CA ALA A 77 18.86 -12.73 -0.11
C ALA A 77 20.04 -11.81 0.25
N LEU A 78 19.81 -10.61 0.81
CA LEU A 78 20.87 -9.71 1.33
C LEU A 78 21.80 -10.41 2.35
N THR A 79 21.33 -11.46 3.02
CA THR A 79 22.06 -12.20 4.04
C THR A 79 22.25 -13.67 3.68
N GLY A 80 22.03 -14.03 2.41
CA GLY A 80 22.18 -15.39 1.90
C GLY A 80 21.11 -16.38 2.38
N ARG A 81 19.93 -15.88 2.80
CA ARG A 81 18.78 -16.69 3.21
C ARG A 81 17.71 -16.75 2.14
N ASP A 82 16.81 -17.71 2.25
CA ASP A 82 15.61 -17.81 1.44
C ASP A 82 14.38 -17.38 2.26
N MET A 83 13.52 -16.57 1.67
CA MET A 83 12.24 -16.17 2.26
C MET A 83 11.31 -17.37 2.49
N ALA A 84 11.41 -18.39 1.64
CA ALA A 84 10.60 -19.61 1.74
C ALA A 84 10.85 -20.41 3.01
N ASP A 85 11.99 -20.19 3.71
CA ASP A 85 12.26 -20.79 5.02
C ASP A 85 11.38 -20.22 6.14
N ASP A 86 10.90 -18.99 5.96
CA ASP A 86 10.19 -18.24 7.01
C ASP A 86 8.70 -17.99 6.64
N VAL A 87 8.31 -17.99 5.35
CA VAL A 87 6.94 -17.74 4.91
C VAL A 87 6.58 -18.48 3.62
N THR A 88 5.37 -19.04 3.57
CA THR A 88 4.84 -19.73 2.39
C THR A 88 3.89 -18.78 1.64
N LEU A 89 4.16 -18.58 0.34
CA LEU A 89 3.27 -17.88 -0.56
C LEU A 89 2.47 -18.88 -1.40
N ALA A 90 1.16 -18.73 -1.45
CA ALA A 90 0.26 -19.48 -2.33
C ALA A 90 -0.17 -18.60 -3.52
N PRO A 91 -0.18 -19.14 -4.76
CA PRO A 91 -0.72 -18.41 -5.91
C PRO A 91 -2.23 -18.26 -5.80
N VAL A 92 -2.75 -17.10 -6.20
CA VAL A 92 -4.18 -16.80 -6.23
C VAL A 92 -4.69 -16.80 -7.67
N MET A 93 -5.71 -17.63 -7.96
CA MET A 93 -6.33 -17.71 -9.29
C MET A 93 -7.86 -17.86 -9.18
N PRO A 94 -8.65 -17.09 -9.95
CA PRO A 94 -8.22 -15.92 -10.73
C PRO A 94 -7.63 -14.84 -9.82
N PHE A 95 -6.84 -13.92 -10.39
CA PHE A 95 -6.31 -12.77 -9.63
C PHE A 95 -7.44 -11.97 -9.01
N TYR A 96 -8.47 -11.69 -9.84
CA TYR A 96 -9.68 -11.00 -9.43
C TYR A 96 -10.87 -11.57 -10.22
N ARG A 97 -12.00 -11.77 -9.55
CA ARG A 97 -13.31 -11.90 -10.22
C ARG A 97 -14.01 -10.55 -10.17
N LEU A 98 -14.34 -10.03 -11.33
CA LEU A 98 -15.03 -8.75 -11.50
C LEU A 98 -16.51 -9.02 -11.83
N ASN A 99 -17.41 -8.37 -11.09
CA ASN A 99 -18.84 -8.53 -11.26
C ASN A 99 -19.51 -7.16 -11.44
N TRP A 100 -20.39 -7.06 -12.43
CA TRP A 100 -21.18 -5.85 -12.68
C TRP A 100 -22.66 -6.05 -12.32
N PRO A 101 -23.44 -4.95 -12.15
CA PRO A 101 -24.85 -5.04 -11.79
C PRO A 101 -25.73 -5.67 -12.85
N ASP A 102 -25.32 -5.69 -14.12
CA ASP A 102 -26.03 -6.33 -15.23
C ASP A 102 -25.82 -7.86 -15.30
N GLY A 103 -25.07 -8.42 -14.36
CA GLY A 103 -24.77 -9.85 -14.28
C GLY A 103 -23.51 -10.27 -15.05
N THR A 104 -22.83 -9.34 -15.71
CA THR A 104 -21.54 -9.62 -16.36
C THR A 104 -20.50 -10.03 -15.33
N VAL A 105 -19.74 -11.09 -15.63
CA VAL A 105 -18.63 -11.60 -14.81
C VAL A 105 -17.40 -11.73 -15.70
N PHE A 106 -16.24 -11.36 -15.14
CA PHE A 106 -14.94 -11.42 -15.81
C PHE A 106 -13.87 -11.90 -14.85
N ASP A 107 -13.19 -12.98 -15.17
CA ASP A 107 -12.07 -13.51 -14.38
C ASP A 107 -10.74 -13.03 -14.97
N TYR A 108 -10.08 -12.15 -14.23
CA TYR A 108 -8.76 -11.61 -14.60
C TYR A 108 -7.64 -12.51 -14.09
N SER A 109 -6.74 -12.93 -14.99
CA SER A 109 -5.62 -13.83 -14.67
C SER A 109 -4.41 -13.61 -15.59
N ASN A 110 -3.30 -14.30 -15.32
CA ASN A 110 -2.15 -14.36 -16.24
C ASN A 110 -2.16 -15.58 -17.17
N ASP A 111 -3.16 -16.45 -17.10
CA ASP A 111 -3.40 -17.49 -18.09
C ASP A 111 -3.91 -16.83 -19.37
N GLU A 112 -3.03 -16.69 -20.36
CA GLU A 112 -3.33 -15.94 -21.57
C GLU A 112 -4.47 -16.50 -22.40
N PRO A 113 -4.57 -17.84 -22.66
CA PRO A 113 -5.73 -18.42 -23.33
C PRO A 113 -7.04 -18.17 -22.60
N ALA A 114 -7.08 -18.36 -21.28
CA ALA A 114 -8.26 -18.13 -20.45
C ALA A 114 -8.66 -16.66 -20.44
N LEU A 115 -7.70 -15.76 -20.25
CA LEU A 115 -7.96 -14.31 -20.25
C LEU A 115 -8.46 -13.81 -21.61
N ASN A 116 -7.86 -14.29 -22.72
CA ASN A 116 -8.32 -13.94 -24.07
C ASN A 116 -9.76 -14.45 -24.32
N ALA A 117 -10.13 -15.60 -23.78
CA ALA A 117 -11.50 -16.09 -23.83
C ALA A 117 -12.47 -15.20 -23.02
N GLU A 118 -12.06 -14.76 -21.84
CA GLU A 118 -12.85 -13.81 -21.04
C GLU A 118 -13.04 -12.46 -21.77
N ILE A 119 -11.98 -11.91 -22.38
CA ILE A 119 -12.05 -10.67 -23.17
C ILE A 119 -12.98 -10.86 -24.37
N ALA A 120 -12.87 -11.99 -25.07
CA ALA A 120 -13.69 -12.26 -26.24
C ALA A 120 -15.20 -12.39 -25.92
N LYS A 121 -15.56 -12.80 -24.69
CA LYS A 121 -16.98 -12.79 -24.24
C LYS A 121 -17.53 -11.37 -24.17
N LEU A 122 -16.71 -10.38 -23.80
CA LEU A 122 -17.12 -8.98 -23.75
C LEU A 122 -17.10 -8.35 -25.15
N ASN A 123 -15.98 -8.46 -25.85
CA ASN A 123 -15.80 -7.99 -27.21
C ASN A 123 -14.64 -8.71 -27.90
N PRO A 124 -14.88 -9.56 -28.92
CA PRO A 124 -13.84 -10.29 -29.62
C PRO A 124 -12.76 -9.38 -30.26
N ASP A 125 -13.12 -8.17 -30.70
CA ASP A 125 -12.17 -7.21 -31.31
C ASP A 125 -11.15 -6.69 -30.29
N ASP A 126 -11.49 -6.70 -28.99
CA ASP A 126 -10.66 -6.16 -27.93
C ASP A 126 -9.52 -7.11 -27.51
N VAL A 127 -9.51 -8.37 -27.95
CA VAL A 127 -8.39 -9.30 -27.70
C VAL A 127 -7.09 -8.74 -28.28
N ALA A 128 -7.12 -8.28 -29.56
CA ALA A 128 -5.97 -7.65 -30.18
C ALA A 128 -5.64 -6.29 -29.57
N GLY A 129 -6.66 -5.57 -29.08
CA GLY A 129 -6.48 -4.31 -28.35
C GLY A 129 -5.76 -4.51 -27.03
N TYR A 130 -6.15 -5.53 -26.27
CA TYR A 130 -5.50 -5.89 -25.01
C TYR A 130 -4.03 -6.27 -25.19
N ALA A 131 -3.70 -7.07 -26.22
CA ALA A 131 -2.30 -7.40 -26.50
C ALA A 131 -1.44 -6.14 -26.70
N LYS A 132 -1.91 -5.15 -27.47
CA LYS A 132 -1.23 -3.86 -27.65
C LYS A 132 -1.15 -3.05 -26.37
N PHE A 133 -2.19 -3.08 -25.54
CA PHE A 133 -2.16 -2.44 -24.23
C PHE A 133 -1.11 -3.08 -23.32
N LEU A 134 -0.97 -4.40 -23.34
CA LEU A 134 0.03 -5.11 -22.54
C LEU A 134 1.46 -4.77 -22.98
N ASP A 135 1.70 -4.61 -24.30
CA ASP A 135 2.98 -4.13 -24.84
C ASP A 135 3.29 -2.70 -24.34
N TYR A 136 2.29 -1.81 -24.35
CA TYR A 136 2.42 -0.48 -23.75
C TYR A 136 2.77 -0.57 -22.26
N ALA A 137 2.03 -1.38 -21.50
CA ALA A 137 2.25 -1.59 -20.06
C ALA A 137 3.64 -2.15 -19.76
N ALA A 138 4.17 -3.05 -20.63
CA ALA A 138 5.52 -3.58 -20.53
C ALA A 138 6.59 -2.49 -20.68
N GLY A 139 6.41 -1.58 -21.61
CA GLY A 139 7.32 -0.45 -21.78
C GLY A 139 7.29 0.52 -20.61
N VAL A 140 6.12 0.80 -20.06
CA VAL A 140 5.98 1.63 -18.86
C VAL A 140 6.56 0.94 -17.62
N TYR A 141 6.39 -0.37 -17.49
CA TYR A 141 6.96 -1.17 -16.41
C TYR A 141 8.50 -1.12 -16.41
N GLU A 142 9.13 -1.27 -17.58
CA GLU A 142 10.59 -1.20 -17.70
C GLU A 142 11.13 0.19 -17.28
N GLU A 143 10.50 1.27 -17.71
CA GLU A 143 10.96 2.62 -17.39
C GLU A 143 10.54 3.05 -15.99
N GLY A 144 9.27 2.86 -15.61
CA GLY A 144 8.70 3.40 -14.38
C GLY A 144 9.01 2.56 -13.15
N TYR A 145 9.02 1.24 -13.27
CA TYR A 145 9.22 0.34 -12.13
C TYR A 145 10.68 -0.16 -12.04
N ARG A 146 11.19 -0.81 -13.10
CA ARG A 146 12.52 -1.43 -13.04
C ARG A 146 13.66 -0.40 -12.97
N LYS A 147 13.58 0.70 -13.72
CA LYS A 147 14.63 1.72 -13.73
C LYS A 147 14.45 2.80 -12.68
N LEU A 148 13.21 3.23 -12.40
CA LEU A 148 12.94 4.40 -11.57
C LEU A 148 12.28 4.09 -10.22
N GLY A 149 11.69 2.92 -10.04
CA GLY A 149 10.92 2.58 -8.84
C GLY A 149 11.74 2.49 -7.53
N HIS A 150 13.07 2.42 -7.63
CA HIS A 150 13.97 2.35 -6.48
C HIS A 150 15.07 3.43 -6.52
N VAL A 151 14.85 4.49 -7.30
CA VAL A 151 15.78 5.63 -7.42
C VAL A 151 15.21 6.83 -6.67
N ALA A 152 15.98 7.44 -5.79
CA ALA A 152 15.58 8.67 -5.12
C ALA A 152 15.62 9.86 -6.09
N PHE A 153 14.54 10.64 -6.14
CA PHE A 153 14.46 11.88 -6.91
C PHE A 153 14.75 13.06 -5.97
N LEU A 154 16.02 13.38 -5.75
CA LEU A 154 16.43 14.49 -4.86
C LEU A 154 16.62 15.81 -5.61
N ASP A 155 16.79 15.78 -6.93
CA ASP A 155 17.00 16.98 -7.75
C ASP A 155 16.08 17.01 -8.98
N PHE A 156 15.85 18.21 -9.50
CA PHE A 156 15.00 18.39 -10.68
C PHE A 156 15.67 17.86 -11.98
N ALA A 157 16.99 17.71 -12.01
CA ALA A 157 17.70 17.13 -13.15
C ALA A 157 17.30 15.67 -13.37
N SER A 158 16.96 14.95 -12.32
CA SER A 158 16.43 13.58 -12.41
C SER A 158 15.09 13.54 -13.16
N MET A 159 14.22 14.55 -13.00
CA MET A 159 12.98 14.68 -13.79
C MET A 159 13.26 15.01 -15.25
N ILE A 160 14.26 15.85 -15.54
CA ILE A 160 14.65 16.15 -16.92
C ILE A 160 15.15 14.87 -17.62
N LYS A 161 15.90 14.04 -16.93
CA LYS A 161 16.35 12.73 -17.47
C LYS A 161 15.18 11.77 -17.72
N ALA A 162 14.15 11.80 -16.88
CA ALA A 162 12.95 10.98 -17.04
C ALA A 162 11.97 11.53 -18.12
N ALA A 163 12.06 12.81 -18.49
CA ALA A 163 11.12 13.49 -19.39
C ALA A 163 10.92 12.80 -20.76
N PRO A 164 11.95 12.27 -21.44
CA PRO A 164 11.73 11.55 -22.70
C PRO A 164 10.86 10.30 -22.55
N ALA A 165 11.06 9.52 -21.47
CA ALA A 165 10.24 8.34 -21.17
C ALA A 165 8.81 8.75 -20.81
N LEU A 166 8.63 9.78 -19.97
CA LEU A 166 7.32 10.33 -19.63
C LEU A 166 6.57 10.80 -20.89
N ALA A 167 7.25 11.45 -21.83
CA ALA A 167 6.68 11.87 -23.10
C ALA A 167 6.31 10.69 -24.00
N LYS A 168 7.20 9.73 -24.17
CA LYS A 168 6.98 8.52 -24.98
C LYS A 168 5.72 7.77 -24.54
N TYR A 169 5.53 7.62 -23.23
CA TYR A 169 4.40 6.89 -22.67
C TYR A 169 3.22 7.80 -22.29
N GLN A 170 3.18 9.04 -22.75
CA GLN A 170 2.07 9.99 -22.55
C GLN A 170 1.63 10.06 -21.08
N ALA A 171 2.59 10.20 -20.17
CA ALA A 171 2.39 10.16 -18.71
C ALA A 171 1.36 11.18 -18.18
N TRP A 172 1.06 12.23 -18.96
CA TRP A 172 0.04 13.23 -18.66
C TRP A 172 -1.40 12.75 -18.88
N ARG A 173 -1.60 11.65 -19.60
CA ARG A 173 -2.92 11.03 -19.74
C ARG A 173 -3.26 10.22 -18.49
N SER A 174 -4.54 9.97 -18.29
CA SER A 174 -4.99 9.04 -17.25
C SER A 174 -4.92 7.58 -17.69
N VAL A 175 -4.85 6.66 -16.74
CA VAL A 175 -4.89 5.20 -17.02
C VAL A 175 -6.16 4.85 -17.80
N TYR A 176 -7.34 5.36 -17.37
CA TYR A 176 -8.58 5.11 -18.10
C TYR A 176 -8.53 5.62 -19.54
N SER A 177 -7.95 6.81 -19.77
CA SER A 177 -7.81 7.39 -21.11
C SER A 177 -6.87 6.54 -22.00
N ILE A 178 -5.77 6.02 -21.47
CA ILE A 178 -4.85 5.13 -22.20
C ILE A 178 -5.54 3.82 -22.53
N VAL A 179 -6.15 3.15 -21.54
CA VAL A 179 -6.89 1.90 -21.75
C VAL A 179 -7.95 2.06 -22.85
N SER A 180 -8.71 3.17 -22.82
CA SER A 180 -9.74 3.49 -23.83
C SER A 180 -9.19 3.69 -25.24
N SER A 181 -7.89 3.87 -25.42
CA SER A 181 -7.25 3.94 -26.74
C SER A 181 -6.99 2.56 -27.35
N TYR A 182 -7.03 1.52 -26.53
CA TYR A 182 -6.73 0.14 -26.93
C TYR A 182 -7.96 -0.76 -26.98
N VAL A 183 -8.92 -0.57 -26.06
CA VAL A 183 -10.12 -1.41 -25.96
C VAL A 183 -11.40 -0.59 -26.04
N LYS A 184 -12.46 -1.18 -26.57
CA LYS A 184 -13.75 -0.51 -26.86
C LYS A 184 -14.82 -0.83 -25.82
N ASP A 185 -14.85 -2.06 -25.28
CA ASP A 185 -15.83 -2.49 -24.30
C ASP A 185 -15.66 -1.73 -22.96
N GLU A 186 -16.78 -1.25 -22.40
CA GLU A 186 -16.74 -0.42 -21.21
C GLU A 186 -16.42 -1.23 -19.93
N HIS A 187 -16.91 -2.49 -19.83
CA HIS A 187 -16.54 -3.36 -18.70
C HIS A 187 -15.03 -3.64 -18.71
N LEU A 188 -14.49 -3.90 -19.92
CA LEU A 188 -13.05 -4.13 -20.06
C LEU A 188 -12.23 -2.86 -19.73
N ARG A 189 -12.70 -1.65 -20.09
CA ARG A 189 -12.06 -0.40 -19.67
C ARG A 189 -12.02 -0.26 -18.15
N GLN A 190 -13.13 -0.60 -17.48
CA GLN A 190 -13.19 -0.60 -16.02
C GLN A 190 -12.25 -1.66 -15.44
N ALA A 191 -12.29 -2.89 -15.96
CA ALA A 191 -11.44 -4.01 -15.55
C ALA A 191 -9.93 -3.69 -15.69
N LEU A 192 -9.52 -2.95 -16.71
CA LEU A 192 -8.13 -2.60 -16.96
C LEU A 192 -7.70 -1.26 -16.32
N SER A 193 -8.59 -0.54 -15.66
CA SER A 193 -8.27 0.74 -15.02
C SER A 193 -8.44 0.76 -13.50
N PHE A 194 -9.21 -0.15 -12.91
CA PHE A 194 -9.50 -0.15 -11.46
C PHE A 194 -8.25 -0.33 -10.58
N HIS A 195 -7.19 -0.94 -11.09
CA HIS A 195 -5.95 -1.22 -10.35
C HIS A 195 -5.34 0.03 -9.71
N THR A 196 -5.58 1.22 -10.27
CA THR A 196 -5.13 2.47 -9.66
C THR A 196 -5.77 2.75 -8.30
N LEU A 197 -6.99 2.22 -8.06
CA LEU A 197 -7.68 2.32 -6.78
C LEU A 197 -6.93 1.57 -5.67
N LEU A 198 -6.23 0.49 -6.01
CA LEU A 198 -5.41 -0.29 -5.07
C LEU A 198 -4.21 0.49 -4.51
N VAL A 199 -3.89 1.64 -5.12
CA VAL A 199 -2.83 2.56 -4.68
C VAL A 199 -3.36 3.96 -4.39
N GLY A 200 -4.67 4.11 -4.23
CA GLY A 200 -5.34 5.36 -3.85
C GLY A 200 -5.52 6.36 -4.98
N GLY A 201 -5.46 5.93 -6.24
CA GLY A 201 -5.58 6.79 -7.41
C GLY A 201 -6.92 6.67 -8.12
N ASN A 202 -7.51 7.80 -8.52
CA ASN A 202 -8.67 7.82 -9.42
C ASN A 202 -8.22 7.45 -10.84
N PRO A 203 -8.74 6.37 -11.46
CA PRO A 203 -8.39 5.98 -12.83
C PRO A 203 -8.53 7.09 -13.86
N MET A 204 -9.44 8.05 -13.62
CA MET A 204 -9.69 9.19 -14.52
C MET A 204 -8.60 10.27 -14.42
N ASN A 205 -7.81 10.31 -13.35
CA ASN A 205 -6.81 11.36 -13.07
C ASN A 205 -5.41 10.81 -12.83
N THR A 206 -5.29 9.53 -12.44
CA THR A 206 -3.99 8.88 -12.17
C THR A 206 -3.20 8.72 -13.46
N SER A 207 -1.93 9.11 -13.42
CA SER A 207 -1.01 9.05 -14.57
C SER A 207 -1.01 7.68 -15.24
N ALA A 208 -0.98 7.66 -16.56
CA ALA A 208 -0.87 6.46 -17.40
C ALA A 208 0.34 5.56 -17.07
N ILE A 209 1.35 6.09 -16.38
CA ILE A 209 2.47 5.30 -15.83
C ILE A 209 1.98 4.13 -14.96
N TYR A 210 0.87 4.28 -14.24
CA TYR A 210 0.33 3.23 -13.38
C TYR A 210 -0.27 2.04 -14.15
N ALA A 211 -0.36 2.09 -15.48
CA ALA A 211 -0.62 0.91 -16.31
C ALA A 211 0.45 -0.19 -16.16
N LEU A 212 1.64 0.16 -15.61
CA LEU A 212 2.69 -0.79 -15.26
C LEU A 212 2.20 -1.95 -14.38
N ILE A 213 1.15 -1.73 -13.56
CA ILE A 213 0.60 -2.76 -12.66
C ILE A 213 0.15 -4.00 -13.44
N HIS A 214 -0.41 -3.83 -14.63
CA HIS A 214 -0.81 -4.98 -15.47
C HIS A 214 0.36 -5.87 -15.88
N LYS A 215 1.51 -5.27 -16.19
CA LYS A 215 2.71 -6.05 -16.52
C LYS A 215 3.30 -6.69 -15.27
N LEU A 216 3.28 -5.99 -14.15
CA LEU A 216 3.72 -6.50 -12.86
C LEU A 216 2.92 -7.76 -12.47
N GLU A 217 1.58 -7.71 -12.56
CA GLU A 217 0.72 -8.86 -12.26
C GLU A 217 0.83 -9.97 -13.30
N LYS A 218 0.94 -9.62 -14.59
CA LYS A 218 1.12 -10.63 -15.66
C LYS A 218 2.39 -11.47 -15.45
N ASP A 219 3.49 -10.83 -15.08
CA ASP A 219 4.78 -11.50 -14.91
C ASP A 219 4.96 -12.11 -13.51
N GLY A 220 4.60 -11.35 -12.46
CA GLY A 220 4.80 -11.72 -11.07
C GLY A 220 3.69 -12.60 -10.49
N GLY A 221 2.49 -12.58 -11.08
CA GLY A 221 1.30 -13.20 -10.50
C GLY A 221 0.72 -12.43 -9.33
N VAL A 222 -0.35 -12.97 -8.76
CA VAL A 222 -0.93 -12.53 -7.49
C VAL A 222 -0.80 -13.65 -6.48
N TRP A 223 -0.29 -13.31 -5.30
CA TRP A 223 0.05 -14.26 -4.26
C TRP A 223 -0.58 -13.88 -2.93
N PHE A 224 -0.75 -14.88 -2.08
CA PHE A 224 -1.23 -14.75 -0.72
C PHE A 224 -0.24 -15.40 0.24
N ALA A 225 0.08 -14.74 1.36
CA ALA A 225 0.88 -15.34 2.43
C ALA A 225 -0.02 -16.23 3.28
N MET A 226 0.33 -17.52 3.40
CA MET A 226 -0.42 -18.48 4.21
C MET A 226 -0.43 -18.04 5.68
N GLY A 227 -1.61 -18.03 6.28
CA GLY A 227 -1.88 -17.45 7.60
C GLY A 227 -2.17 -15.95 7.60
N GLY A 228 -2.26 -15.31 6.41
CA GLY A 228 -2.53 -13.88 6.24
C GLY A 228 -1.29 -13.02 6.05
N THR A 229 -1.50 -11.78 5.68
CA THR A 229 -0.41 -10.80 5.45
C THR A 229 0.42 -10.56 6.72
N SER A 230 -0.18 -10.74 7.90
CA SER A 230 0.54 -10.65 9.17
C SER A 230 1.68 -11.67 9.30
N LYS A 231 1.55 -12.87 8.72
CA LYS A 231 2.62 -13.88 8.76
C LYS A 231 3.85 -13.42 7.96
N LEU A 232 3.65 -12.70 6.89
CA LEU A 232 4.76 -12.07 6.17
C LEU A 232 5.41 -10.95 7.01
N ILE A 233 4.62 -10.16 7.73
CA ILE A 233 5.13 -9.15 8.68
C ILE A 233 5.93 -9.83 9.82
N ASP A 234 5.38 -10.87 10.43
CA ASP A 234 6.05 -11.62 11.50
C ASP A 234 7.38 -12.22 11.03
N ALA A 235 7.41 -12.76 9.80
CA ALA A 235 8.65 -13.26 9.19
C ALA A 235 9.67 -12.14 8.96
N MET A 236 9.25 -10.96 8.51
CA MET A 236 10.14 -9.78 8.35
C MET A 236 10.68 -9.32 9.70
N VAL A 237 9.86 -9.28 10.74
CA VAL A 237 10.29 -8.95 12.13
C VAL A 237 11.32 -9.97 12.61
N THR A 238 10.99 -11.25 12.51
CA THR A 238 11.90 -12.34 12.91
C THR A 238 13.23 -12.26 12.16
N HIS A 239 13.20 -11.94 10.86
CA HIS A 239 14.42 -11.78 10.08
C HIS A 239 15.23 -10.56 10.53
N PHE A 240 14.58 -9.41 10.79
CA PHE A 240 15.24 -8.20 11.31
C PHE A 240 15.92 -8.46 12.68
N GLU A 241 15.22 -9.09 13.62
CA GLU A 241 15.76 -9.43 14.95
C GLU A 241 16.89 -10.46 14.88
N ARG A 242 16.78 -11.44 13.98
CA ARG A 242 17.84 -12.44 13.70
C ARG A 242 19.13 -11.78 13.22
N LEU A 243 19.05 -10.62 12.57
CA LEU A 243 20.21 -9.82 12.16
C LEU A 243 20.78 -8.94 13.30
N GLY A 244 20.18 -8.98 14.50
CA GLY A 244 20.58 -8.19 15.66
C GLY A 244 19.88 -6.84 15.75
N GLY A 245 18.83 -6.57 14.94
CA GLY A 245 18.02 -5.37 15.03
C GLY A 245 17.15 -5.35 16.29
N VAL A 246 16.79 -4.18 16.78
CA VAL A 246 15.96 -4.01 17.98
C VAL A 246 14.59 -3.43 17.59
N LEU A 247 13.51 -4.18 17.87
CA LEU A 247 12.14 -3.72 17.70
C LEU A 247 11.54 -3.29 19.04
N ARG A 248 10.93 -2.10 19.08
CA ARG A 248 10.16 -1.58 20.22
C ARG A 248 8.72 -1.35 19.80
N LEU A 249 7.82 -2.13 20.37
CA LEU A 249 6.37 -2.06 20.15
C LEU A 249 5.66 -1.27 21.27
N GLY A 250 4.49 -0.73 20.98
CA GLY A 250 3.63 -0.06 21.96
C GLY A 250 4.18 1.25 22.49
N ASP A 251 5.13 1.88 21.76
CA ASP A 251 5.81 3.09 22.24
C ASP A 251 5.97 4.12 21.11
N ALA A 252 4.98 5.00 20.98
CA ALA A 252 4.90 5.98 19.90
C ALA A 252 6.06 7.00 19.98
N ALA A 253 6.75 7.24 18.86
CA ALA A 253 7.65 8.39 18.75
C ALA A 253 6.83 9.69 18.88
N VAL A 254 7.30 10.63 19.72
CA VAL A 254 6.64 11.92 19.98
C VAL A 254 7.49 13.12 19.63
N ASP A 255 8.80 12.95 19.49
CA ASP A 255 9.73 14.01 19.11
C ASP A 255 10.95 13.45 18.37
N ILE A 256 11.38 14.15 17.33
CA ILE A 256 12.67 13.98 16.68
C ILE A 256 13.52 15.18 17.09
N ALA A 257 14.46 14.93 17.99
CA ALA A 257 15.37 15.95 18.48
C ALA A 257 16.28 16.46 17.36
N THR A 258 16.45 17.79 17.28
CA THR A 258 17.33 18.41 16.27
C THR A 258 18.28 19.40 16.91
N LEU A 259 19.53 19.39 16.46
CA LEU A 259 20.54 20.39 16.80
C LEU A 259 21.00 21.08 15.50
N GLY A 260 20.62 22.34 15.35
CA GLY A 260 20.78 23.05 14.08
C GLY A 260 19.92 22.39 12.99
N ASP A 261 20.55 21.96 11.92
CA ASP A 261 19.96 21.27 10.76
C ASP A 261 20.20 19.74 10.78
N ARG A 262 20.54 19.15 11.93
CA ARG A 262 20.74 17.71 12.09
C ARG A 262 19.76 17.10 13.08
N ALA A 263 19.21 15.95 12.76
CA ALA A 263 18.51 15.09 13.71
C ALA A 263 19.54 14.42 14.64
N THR A 264 19.27 14.43 15.95
CA THR A 264 20.20 13.89 16.95
C THR A 264 19.69 12.66 17.66
N GLY A 265 18.37 12.44 17.67
CA GLY A 265 17.76 11.29 18.33
C GLY A 265 16.23 11.35 18.29
N VAL A 266 15.60 10.37 18.93
CA VAL A 266 14.15 10.24 19.00
C VAL A 266 13.71 10.01 20.44
N THR A 267 12.62 10.67 20.84
CA THR A 267 11.95 10.47 22.13
C THR A 267 10.57 9.83 21.90
N THR A 268 10.21 8.86 22.72
CA THR A 268 8.91 8.19 22.67
C THR A 268 7.98 8.64 23.79
N ALA A 269 6.70 8.21 23.73
CA ALA A 269 5.66 8.55 24.69
C ALA A 269 5.96 8.02 26.11
N SER A 270 6.69 6.90 26.22
CA SER A 270 7.13 6.36 27.52
C SER A 270 8.25 7.18 28.18
N GLY A 271 8.82 8.16 27.46
CA GLY A 271 9.99 8.92 27.87
C GLY A 271 11.33 8.24 27.53
N TRP A 272 11.30 7.09 26.83
CA TRP A 272 12.53 6.52 26.29
C TRP A 272 13.14 7.47 25.26
N HIS A 273 14.45 7.61 25.29
CA HIS A 273 15.22 8.44 24.37
C HIS A 273 16.45 7.68 23.89
N GLN A 274 16.78 7.82 22.61
CA GLN A 274 18.02 7.32 22.03
C GLN A 274 18.57 8.31 21.01
N ASP A 275 19.87 8.61 21.15
CA ASP A 275 20.63 9.31 20.12
C ASP A 275 20.90 8.39 18.92
N ALA A 276 20.93 8.95 17.72
CA ALA A 276 21.25 8.22 16.50
C ALA A 276 21.93 9.13 15.46
N ASP A 277 22.81 8.52 14.66
CA ASP A 277 23.46 9.19 13.53
C ASP A 277 22.46 9.53 12.42
N MET A 278 21.43 8.68 12.26
CA MET A 278 20.42 8.79 11.22
C MET A 278 19.03 8.47 11.77
N VAL A 279 18.02 9.21 11.32
CA VAL A 279 16.61 8.95 11.61
C VAL A 279 15.85 8.76 10.31
N ALA A 280 15.04 7.70 10.21
CA ALA A 280 14.17 7.45 9.09
C ALA A 280 12.71 7.29 9.54
N CYS A 281 11.76 7.77 8.73
CA CYS A 281 10.35 7.82 9.09
C CYS A 281 9.49 7.09 8.04
N ASN A 282 8.75 6.06 8.48
CA ASN A 282 7.77 5.31 7.67
C ASN A 282 6.31 5.70 8.01
N GLY A 283 6.10 6.70 8.84
CA GLY A 283 4.79 7.23 9.21
C GLY A 283 4.18 8.15 8.14
N ASP A 284 2.99 8.69 8.45
CA ASP A 284 2.38 9.72 7.60
C ASP A 284 3.24 10.98 7.56
N VAL A 285 3.55 11.46 6.36
CA VAL A 285 4.49 12.59 6.17
C VAL A 285 3.98 13.88 6.81
N MET A 286 2.67 14.14 6.83
CA MET A 286 2.12 15.31 7.51
C MET A 286 2.26 15.17 9.03
N HIS A 287 2.02 14.00 9.59
CA HIS A 287 2.22 13.72 11.02
C HIS A 287 3.68 13.97 11.43
N ILE A 288 4.64 13.50 10.65
CA ILE A 288 6.06 13.70 10.95
C ILE A 288 6.40 15.18 11.04
N TYR A 289 6.04 15.97 10.02
CA TYR A 289 6.36 17.41 10.01
C TYR A 289 5.52 18.24 10.98
N ARG A 290 4.30 17.80 11.32
CA ARG A 290 3.40 18.52 12.22
C ARG A 290 3.69 18.20 13.69
N ASP A 291 3.91 16.91 13.99
CA ASP A 291 3.86 16.40 15.35
C ASP A 291 5.24 15.96 15.90
N LEU A 292 6.14 15.45 15.05
CA LEU A 292 7.46 15.00 15.49
C LEU A 292 8.56 16.05 15.30
N LEU A 293 8.40 16.98 14.36
CA LEU A 293 9.35 18.06 14.06
C LEU A 293 8.80 19.44 14.45
N LYS A 294 8.07 19.53 15.56
CA LYS A 294 7.37 20.76 16.01
C LYS A 294 8.28 21.98 16.10
N SER A 295 9.50 21.78 16.58
CA SER A 295 10.47 22.84 16.85
C SER A 295 11.23 23.31 15.60
N SER A 296 11.18 22.56 14.49
CA SER A 296 11.92 22.88 13.27
C SER A 296 11.22 23.96 12.44
N ARG A 297 11.97 25.04 12.12
CA ARG A 297 11.46 26.10 11.23
C ARG A 297 11.29 25.63 9.79
N SER A 298 12.15 24.75 9.29
CA SER A 298 12.03 24.16 7.95
C SER A 298 10.79 23.29 7.85
N ALA A 299 10.48 22.49 8.87
CA ALA A 299 9.28 21.66 8.95
C ALA A 299 7.98 22.47 8.79
N GLN A 300 7.94 23.71 9.30
CA GLN A 300 6.77 24.58 9.12
C GLN A 300 6.49 24.93 7.64
N ARG A 301 7.53 25.09 6.82
CA ARG A 301 7.38 25.37 5.38
C ARG A 301 6.87 24.13 4.65
N THR A 302 7.48 22.98 4.92
CA THR A 302 7.07 21.68 4.34
C THR A 302 5.62 21.35 4.73
N ARG A 303 5.23 21.53 5.98
CA ARG A 303 3.85 21.35 6.45
C ARG A 303 2.84 22.20 5.67
N LYS A 304 3.16 23.49 5.40
CA LYS A 304 2.29 24.38 4.60
C LYS A 304 2.20 23.92 3.14
N ALA A 305 3.26 23.36 2.58
CA ALA A 305 3.25 22.79 1.23
C ALA A 305 2.42 21.51 1.17
N LEU A 306 2.60 20.60 2.15
CA LEU A 306 1.84 19.36 2.27
C LEU A 306 0.34 19.60 2.46
N ALA A 307 -0.06 20.62 3.23
CA ALA A 307 -1.47 20.98 3.42
C ALA A 307 -2.19 21.40 2.12
N ARG A 308 -1.45 21.74 1.06
CA ARG A 308 -1.99 22.10 -0.27
C ARG A 308 -2.01 20.92 -1.24
N LYS A 309 -1.43 19.78 -0.87
CA LYS A 309 -1.41 18.58 -1.70
C LYS A 309 -2.77 17.89 -1.65
N ARG A 310 -3.07 17.11 -2.69
CA ARG A 310 -4.24 16.23 -2.72
C ARG A 310 -3.88 14.92 -2.02
N TYR A 311 -4.69 14.56 -1.04
CA TYR A 311 -4.60 13.29 -0.33
C TYR A 311 -5.56 12.27 -0.94
N SER A 312 -5.17 11.01 -0.89
CA SER A 312 -6.00 9.92 -1.37
C SER A 312 -7.33 9.86 -0.61
N PRO A 313 -8.35 9.23 -1.15
CA PRO A 313 -9.53 8.91 -0.37
C PRO A 313 -9.18 8.04 0.83
N SER A 314 -10.12 7.92 1.73
CA SER A 314 -10.10 6.93 2.79
C SER A 314 -10.79 5.64 2.32
N LEU A 315 -10.84 4.69 3.22
CA LEU A 315 -11.54 3.42 3.05
C LEU A 315 -12.51 3.22 4.21
N PHE A 316 -13.59 2.51 3.93
CA PHE A 316 -14.46 1.92 4.94
C PHE A 316 -14.39 0.40 4.74
N VAL A 317 -13.91 -0.31 5.76
CA VAL A 317 -13.67 -1.76 5.65
C VAL A 317 -14.54 -2.47 6.67
N VAL A 318 -15.40 -3.38 6.20
CA VAL A 318 -16.21 -4.27 7.04
C VAL A 318 -15.53 -5.62 7.10
N HIS A 319 -15.08 -6.02 8.28
CA HIS A 319 -14.55 -7.34 8.57
C HIS A 319 -15.68 -8.22 9.14
N PHE A 320 -15.83 -9.43 8.63
CA PHE A 320 -16.87 -10.34 9.11
C PHE A 320 -16.48 -11.81 8.96
N GLY A 321 -16.81 -12.58 10.00
CA GLY A 321 -16.73 -14.03 10.03
C GLY A 321 -18.13 -14.62 9.95
N ILE A 322 -18.33 -15.61 9.07
CA ILE A 322 -19.63 -16.23 8.84
C ILE A 322 -19.59 -17.75 8.88
N THR A 323 -20.73 -18.36 9.16
CA THR A 323 -20.93 -19.80 9.02
C THR A 323 -20.98 -20.22 7.56
N GLY A 324 -20.47 -21.42 7.29
CA GLY A 324 -20.44 -22.01 5.94
C GLY A 324 -19.16 -21.72 5.18
N THR A 325 -18.88 -22.56 4.18
CA THR A 325 -17.78 -22.42 3.23
C THR A 325 -18.32 -21.96 1.88
N TRP A 326 -17.60 -21.07 1.20
CA TRP A 326 -18.05 -20.38 0.00
C TRP A 326 -17.09 -20.54 -1.19
N PRO A 327 -16.86 -21.80 -1.69
CA PRO A 327 -15.85 -22.05 -2.73
C PRO A 327 -16.16 -21.38 -4.06
N GLY A 328 -17.41 -20.95 -4.29
CA GLY A 328 -17.83 -20.21 -5.47
C GLY A 328 -17.41 -18.73 -5.47
N ILE A 329 -16.96 -18.19 -4.34
CA ILE A 329 -16.45 -16.84 -4.20
C ILE A 329 -14.92 -16.90 -4.20
N PRO A 330 -14.23 -16.39 -5.24
CA PRO A 330 -12.77 -16.40 -5.28
C PRO A 330 -12.13 -15.56 -4.18
N HIS A 331 -10.81 -15.69 -4.03
CA HIS A 331 -10.01 -14.99 -3.03
C HIS A 331 -10.20 -13.46 -3.10
N HIS A 332 -10.19 -12.91 -4.31
CA HIS A 332 -10.44 -11.49 -4.56
C HIS A 332 -11.63 -11.31 -5.50
N THR A 333 -12.63 -10.58 -5.06
CA THR A 333 -13.81 -10.26 -5.87
C THR A 333 -14.06 -8.75 -5.85
N ILE A 334 -14.24 -8.16 -7.03
CA ILE A 334 -14.65 -6.77 -7.19
C ILE A 334 -16.13 -6.74 -7.58
N LEU A 335 -16.93 -6.07 -6.79
CA LEU A 335 -18.33 -5.80 -7.10
C LEU A 335 -18.44 -4.36 -7.59
N PHE A 336 -18.50 -4.15 -8.89
CA PHE A 336 -18.71 -2.80 -9.42
C PHE A 336 -20.12 -2.30 -9.13
N GLY A 337 -20.21 -1.00 -8.81
CA GLY A 337 -21.48 -0.27 -8.75
C GLY A 337 -21.94 0.18 -10.15
N PRO A 338 -23.18 0.69 -10.26
CA PRO A 338 -23.74 1.07 -11.56
C PRO A 338 -23.12 2.31 -12.18
N ARG A 339 -22.47 3.18 -11.39
CA ARG A 339 -21.98 4.50 -11.80
C ARG A 339 -20.47 4.64 -11.65
N TYR A 340 -19.66 3.80 -12.31
CA TYR A 340 -18.20 3.78 -12.11
C TYR A 340 -17.55 5.15 -12.07
N LYS A 341 -17.73 5.98 -13.13
CA LYS A 341 -17.16 7.33 -13.21
C LYS A 341 -17.81 8.30 -12.23
N GLY A 342 -19.13 8.27 -12.10
CA GLY A 342 -19.86 9.11 -11.17
C GLY A 342 -19.52 8.85 -9.72
N LEU A 343 -19.45 7.57 -9.33
CA LEU A 343 -19.01 7.13 -8.01
C LEU A 343 -17.61 7.68 -7.66
N LEU A 344 -16.66 7.55 -8.59
CA LEU A 344 -15.31 8.03 -8.37
C LEU A 344 -15.24 9.56 -8.28
N SER A 345 -16.03 10.28 -9.08
CA SER A 345 -16.14 11.74 -8.98
C SER A 345 -16.75 12.19 -7.66
N ASP A 346 -17.80 11.50 -7.18
CA ASP A 346 -18.40 11.76 -5.86
C ASP A 346 -17.35 11.66 -4.74
N ILE A 347 -16.54 10.61 -4.75
CA ILE A 347 -15.52 10.34 -3.70
C ILE A 347 -14.33 11.30 -3.83
N TYR A 348 -13.74 11.40 -5.03
CA TYR A 348 -12.45 12.07 -5.23
C TYR A 348 -12.59 13.59 -5.42
N ASP A 349 -13.68 14.06 -6.03
CA ASP A 349 -13.81 15.48 -6.40
C ASP A 349 -14.84 16.20 -5.53
N HIS A 350 -16.01 15.61 -5.32
CA HIS A 350 -17.12 16.28 -4.62
C HIS A 350 -17.14 16.03 -3.11
N GLY A 351 -16.48 14.96 -2.61
CA GLY A 351 -16.48 14.63 -1.18
C GLY A 351 -17.85 14.20 -0.68
N VAL A 352 -18.59 13.46 -1.48
CA VAL A 352 -19.92 12.95 -1.16
C VAL A 352 -19.81 11.45 -0.86
N LEU A 353 -20.48 10.98 0.18
CA LEU A 353 -20.69 9.55 0.40
C LEU A 353 -21.83 9.09 -0.51
N PRO A 354 -21.56 8.32 -1.57
CA PRO A 354 -22.57 8.00 -2.57
C PRO A 354 -23.59 6.98 -2.05
N GLU A 355 -24.76 6.93 -2.71
CA GLU A 355 -25.77 5.93 -2.41
C GLU A 355 -25.40 4.55 -2.92
N ASP A 356 -24.72 4.48 -4.07
CA ASP A 356 -24.13 3.27 -4.62
C ASP A 356 -22.65 3.17 -4.24
N PHE A 357 -22.08 1.99 -4.29
CA PHE A 357 -20.66 1.77 -4.07
C PHE A 357 -20.13 0.61 -4.90
N SER A 358 -18.83 0.63 -5.15
CA SER A 358 -18.06 -0.53 -5.58
C SER A 358 -17.35 -1.12 -4.40
N LEU A 359 -17.31 -2.45 -4.30
CA LEU A 359 -16.69 -3.17 -3.19
C LEU A 359 -15.53 -4.02 -3.69
N TYR A 360 -14.45 -4.03 -2.94
CA TYR A 360 -13.47 -5.11 -3.00
C TYR A 360 -13.74 -6.07 -1.85
N LEU A 361 -13.96 -7.35 -2.18
CA LEU A 361 -14.20 -8.42 -1.23
C LEU A 361 -12.97 -9.34 -1.20
N HIS A 362 -12.40 -9.54 -0.02
CA HIS A 362 -11.32 -10.48 0.26
C HIS A 362 -11.87 -11.69 0.99
N HIS A 363 -11.56 -12.88 0.50
CA HIS A 363 -12.00 -14.17 1.02
C HIS A 363 -10.79 -15.11 1.20
N PRO A 364 -9.97 -14.92 2.25
CA PRO A 364 -8.74 -15.69 2.41
C PRO A 364 -9.00 -17.17 2.68
N THR A 365 -10.10 -17.52 3.32
CA THR A 365 -10.41 -18.91 3.71
C THR A 365 -10.65 -19.85 2.53
N VAL A 366 -10.87 -19.36 1.32
CA VAL A 366 -10.89 -20.20 0.11
C VAL A 366 -9.51 -20.73 -0.26
N THR A 367 -8.46 -20.02 0.16
CA THR A 367 -7.03 -20.38 -0.05
C THR A 367 -6.42 -21.00 1.20
N ASP A 368 -6.72 -20.43 2.36
CA ASP A 368 -6.22 -20.87 3.67
C ASP A 368 -7.35 -21.03 4.70
N PRO A 369 -7.93 -22.21 4.82
CA PRO A 369 -9.03 -22.46 5.76
C PRO A 369 -8.65 -22.21 7.23
N SER A 370 -7.36 -22.15 7.59
CA SER A 370 -6.91 -21.92 8.97
C SER A 370 -7.24 -20.52 9.50
N MET A 371 -7.62 -19.59 8.63
CA MET A 371 -8.00 -18.23 9.01
C MET A 371 -9.43 -18.11 9.57
N ALA A 372 -10.16 -19.22 9.72
CA ALA A 372 -11.47 -19.27 10.36
C ALA A 372 -11.62 -20.59 11.14
N PRO A 373 -12.59 -20.67 12.08
CA PRO A 373 -13.00 -21.95 12.67
C PRO A 373 -13.51 -22.93 11.59
N GLU A 374 -13.40 -24.23 11.85
CA GLU A 374 -13.86 -25.25 10.92
C GLU A 374 -15.33 -25.02 10.48
N GLY A 375 -15.60 -25.13 9.18
CA GLY A 375 -16.92 -24.89 8.60
C GLY A 375 -17.34 -23.41 8.51
N HIS A 376 -16.42 -22.48 8.71
CA HIS A 376 -16.66 -21.04 8.65
C HIS A 376 -15.78 -20.37 7.58
N SER A 377 -16.07 -19.12 7.30
CA SER A 377 -15.29 -18.30 6.35
C SER A 377 -15.03 -16.91 6.90
N THR A 378 -13.83 -16.40 6.66
CA THR A 378 -13.39 -15.02 6.95
C THR A 378 -13.51 -14.18 5.70
N PHE A 379 -14.02 -12.96 5.86
CA PHE A 379 -14.10 -11.95 4.81
C PHE A 379 -13.73 -10.57 5.31
N TYR A 380 -13.27 -9.71 4.42
CA TYR A 380 -13.51 -8.29 4.55
C TYR A 380 -14.05 -7.70 3.24
N ALA A 381 -14.89 -6.66 3.37
CA ALA A 381 -15.39 -5.87 2.26
C ALA A 381 -14.93 -4.43 2.41
N LEU A 382 -14.28 -3.90 1.39
CA LEU A 382 -13.70 -2.57 1.36
C LEU A 382 -14.45 -1.69 0.36
N ALA A 383 -14.93 -0.53 0.82
CA ALA A 383 -15.50 0.54 0.03
C ALA A 383 -14.60 1.78 0.08
N PRO A 384 -14.18 2.38 -1.04
CA PRO A 384 -13.55 3.69 -1.01
C PRO A 384 -14.58 4.76 -0.58
N VAL A 385 -14.15 5.66 0.31
CA VAL A 385 -14.97 6.77 0.83
C VAL A 385 -14.14 8.06 0.82
N PRO A 386 -14.77 9.25 0.77
CA PRO A 386 -14.04 10.49 0.89
C PRO A 386 -13.26 10.57 2.21
N HIS A 387 -12.07 11.17 2.20
CA HIS A 387 -11.33 11.43 3.43
C HIS A 387 -11.99 12.51 4.29
N MET A 388 -11.69 12.55 5.58
CA MET A 388 -12.34 13.43 6.58
C MET A 388 -12.27 14.93 6.25
N GLY A 389 -11.27 15.38 5.48
CA GLY A 389 -11.19 16.77 5.04
C GLY A 389 -12.19 17.16 3.96
N LYS A 390 -12.77 16.19 3.24
CA LYS A 390 -13.82 16.39 2.24
C LYS A 390 -15.20 16.01 2.77
N PHE A 391 -15.27 15.06 3.67
CA PHE A 391 -16.51 14.57 4.27
C PHE A 391 -16.36 14.46 5.80
N PRO A 392 -16.47 15.60 6.51
CA PRO A 392 -16.29 15.70 7.94
C PRO A 392 -17.57 15.28 8.70
N VAL A 393 -17.81 13.98 8.80
CA VAL A 393 -18.97 13.40 9.51
C VAL A 393 -18.49 12.64 10.74
N ASP A 394 -19.45 12.37 11.65
CA ASP A 394 -19.24 11.44 12.75
C ASP A 394 -19.32 9.99 12.23
N TRP A 395 -18.17 9.32 12.16
CA TRP A 395 -18.09 7.94 11.68
C TRP A 395 -18.62 6.93 12.69
N ASP A 396 -18.75 7.29 13.97
CA ASP A 396 -19.38 6.44 14.96
C ASP A 396 -20.90 6.35 14.74
N GLU A 397 -21.51 7.40 14.17
CA GLU A 397 -22.92 7.41 13.77
C GLU A 397 -23.13 6.79 12.36
N ILE A 398 -22.32 7.17 11.39
CA ILE A 398 -22.49 6.75 9.98
C ILE A 398 -21.97 5.33 9.75
N GLY A 399 -20.93 4.91 10.46
CA GLY A 399 -20.28 3.61 10.28
C GLY A 399 -21.23 2.42 10.35
N PRO A 400 -22.06 2.28 11.41
CA PRO A 400 -23.02 1.17 11.51
C PRO A 400 -24.05 1.13 10.37
N ILE A 401 -24.43 2.30 9.84
CA ILE A 401 -25.36 2.41 8.71
C ILE A 401 -24.70 1.93 7.44
N LEU A 402 -23.46 2.36 7.18
CA LEU A 402 -22.71 1.95 5.98
C LEU A 402 -22.33 0.47 6.05
N GLU A 403 -21.91 -0.03 7.22
CA GLU A 403 -21.66 -1.44 7.46
C GLU A 403 -22.87 -2.30 7.06
N LYS A 404 -24.07 -1.93 7.56
CA LYS A 404 -25.30 -2.64 7.21
C LYS A 404 -25.56 -2.64 5.71
N ARG A 405 -25.43 -1.47 5.03
CA ARG A 405 -25.66 -1.34 3.59
C ARG A 405 -24.68 -2.19 2.76
N ILE A 406 -23.40 -2.24 3.16
CA ILE A 406 -22.39 -3.08 2.51
C ILE A 406 -22.75 -4.57 2.65
N LEU A 407 -23.15 -5.01 3.85
CA LEU A 407 -23.56 -6.38 4.08
C LEU A 407 -24.86 -6.72 3.32
N ASP A 408 -25.83 -5.80 3.26
CA ASP A 408 -27.04 -5.97 2.44
C ASP A 408 -26.69 -6.18 0.95
N GLU A 409 -25.73 -5.42 0.40
CA GLU A 409 -25.31 -5.55 -0.99
C GLU A 409 -24.60 -6.88 -1.26
N ILE A 410 -23.73 -7.31 -0.34
CA ILE A 410 -23.08 -8.64 -0.42
C ILE A 410 -24.11 -9.75 -0.32
N GLY A 411 -25.09 -9.61 0.58
CA GLY A 411 -26.21 -10.54 0.72
C GLY A 411 -27.02 -10.69 -0.55
N ARG A 412 -27.33 -9.57 -1.20
CA ARG A 412 -28.08 -9.52 -2.45
C ARG A 412 -27.35 -10.15 -3.63
N ARG A 413 -26.01 -10.00 -3.70
CA ARG A 413 -25.21 -10.39 -4.90
C ARG A 413 -24.51 -11.73 -4.76
N LEU A 414 -24.05 -12.11 -3.57
CA LEU A 414 -23.10 -13.23 -3.38
C LEU A 414 -23.51 -14.21 -2.28
N ILE A 415 -23.95 -13.72 -1.11
CA ILE A 415 -24.14 -14.54 0.08
C ILE A 415 -25.58 -14.37 0.60
N PRO A 416 -26.56 -15.11 0.06
CA PRO A 416 -27.94 -15.04 0.57
C PRO A 416 -27.99 -15.26 2.09
N ASP A 417 -28.90 -14.53 2.77
CA ASP A 417 -29.10 -14.62 4.22
C ASP A 417 -27.85 -14.27 5.06
N ILE A 418 -26.96 -13.42 4.55
CA ILE A 418 -25.69 -13.09 5.20
C ILE A 418 -25.86 -12.70 6.67
N HIS A 419 -26.88 -11.91 7.02
CA HIS A 419 -27.11 -11.45 8.37
C HIS A 419 -27.36 -12.57 9.37
N SER A 420 -27.98 -13.67 8.96
CA SER A 420 -28.22 -14.85 9.80
C SER A 420 -26.97 -15.73 9.95
N ARG A 421 -25.95 -15.51 9.12
CA ARG A 421 -24.72 -16.29 9.09
C ARG A 421 -23.56 -15.62 9.83
N ILE A 422 -23.67 -14.31 10.11
CA ILE A 422 -22.62 -13.56 10.79
C ILE A 422 -22.42 -14.09 12.22
N VAL A 423 -21.20 -14.51 12.52
CA VAL A 423 -20.73 -14.90 13.85
C VAL A 423 -20.08 -13.70 14.54
N THR A 424 -19.22 -12.99 13.83
CA THR A 424 -18.56 -11.79 14.33
C THR A 424 -18.39 -10.78 13.20
N LYS A 425 -18.39 -9.50 13.55
CA LYS A 425 -18.11 -8.41 12.62
C LYS A 425 -17.60 -7.17 13.34
N PHE A 426 -16.94 -6.32 12.61
CA PHE A 426 -16.57 -4.94 12.98
C PHE A 426 -16.21 -4.16 11.71
N HIS A 427 -16.15 -2.85 11.82
CA HIS A 427 -15.66 -2.02 10.72
C HIS A 427 -14.45 -1.18 11.13
N TYR A 428 -13.73 -0.71 10.13
CA TYR A 428 -12.59 0.20 10.24
C TYR A 428 -12.83 1.38 9.30
N ALA A 429 -12.95 2.57 9.86
CA ALA A 429 -13.44 3.78 9.20
C ALA A 429 -12.34 4.86 9.09
N PRO A 430 -12.58 5.99 8.41
CA PRO A 430 -11.58 7.06 8.28
C PRO A 430 -11.02 7.62 9.60
N ASN A 431 -11.84 7.70 10.67
CA ASN A 431 -11.39 8.10 12.00
C ASN A 431 -10.39 7.09 12.60
N ASP A 432 -10.55 5.79 12.33
CA ASP A 432 -9.61 4.76 12.79
C ASP A 432 -8.27 4.87 12.05
N PHE A 433 -8.28 5.13 10.73
CA PHE A 433 -7.03 5.42 10.00
C PHE A 433 -6.31 6.64 10.58
N ALA A 434 -7.04 7.67 10.99
CA ALA A 434 -6.44 8.85 11.61
C ALA A 434 -5.90 8.56 13.02
N ALA A 435 -6.63 7.79 13.83
CA ALA A 435 -6.25 7.48 15.21
C ALA A 435 -5.09 6.48 15.29
N ASP A 436 -5.22 5.32 14.61
CA ASP A 436 -4.28 4.21 14.74
C ASP A 436 -2.99 4.41 13.94
N LEU A 437 -3.09 5.10 12.78
CA LEU A 437 -1.98 5.24 11.83
C LEU A 437 -1.47 6.68 11.71
N ASN A 438 -2.01 7.61 12.50
CA ASN A 438 -1.75 9.05 12.37
C ASN A 438 -1.94 9.57 10.94
N ALA A 439 -2.79 8.89 10.14
CA ALA A 439 -3.01 9.20 8.74
C ALA A 439 -3.69 10.57 8.59
N HIS A 440 -3.03 11.50 7.91
CA HIS A 440 -3.59 12.84 7.71
C HIS A 440 -4.94 12.77 7.00
N LEU A 441 -5.97 13.40 7.59
CA LEU A 441 -7.36 13.37 7.12
C LEU A 441 -7.98 11.95 7.05
N GLY A 442 -7.40 10.96 7.71
CA GLY A 442 -7.80 9.57 7.60
C GLY A 442 -7.55 8.95 6.22
N SER A 443 -6.63 9.52 5.42
CA SER A 443 -6.32 9.02 4.07
C SER A 443 -5.68 7.62 4.12
N ALA A 444 -6.18 6.70 3.30
CA ALA A 444 -5.70 5.31 3.33
C ALA A 444 -4.33 5.11 2.66
N PHE A 445 -3.97 5.94 1.67
CA PHE A 445 -2.79 5.77 0.82
C PHE A 445 -1.83 6.97 0.83
N SER A 446 -1.98 7.93 1.78
CA SER A 446 -1.23 9.19 1.80
C SER A 446 -1.57 10.08 0.58
N LEU A 447 -0.58 10.61 -0.14
CA LEU A 447 -0.80 11.52 -1.28
C LEU A 447 -1.36 10.77 -2.49
N GLU A 448 -2.33 11.38 -3.21
CA GLU A 448 -2.83 10.88 -4.50
C GLU A 448 -1.67 10.68 -5.51
N PRO A 449 -1.69 9.59 -6.32
CA PRO A 449 -0.65 9.30 -7.31
C PRO A 449 -0.85 10.09 -8.61
N LEU A 450 -0.95 11.42 -8.51
CA LEU A 450 -0.98 12.32 -9.64
C LEU A 450 0.43 12.56 -10.19
N LEU A 451 0.56 12.81 -11.50
CA LEU A 451 1.85 13.11 -12.10
C LEU A 451 2.58 14.27 -11.38
N THR A 452 1.83 15.32 -11.02
CA THR A 452 2.33 16.51 -10.29
C THR A 452 2.58 16.27 -8.79
N GLN A 453 2.39 15.05 -8.32
CA GLN A 453 2.64 14.61 -6.94
C GLN A 453 3.44 13.29 -6.88
N SER A 454 4.06 12.89 -7.99
CA SER A 454 4.87 11.68 -8.12
C SER A 454 6.33 12.03 -8.39
N ALA A 455 7.25 11.08 -8.22
CA ALA A 455 8.68 11.24 -8.38
C ALA A 455 9.21 12.46 -7.60
N TRP A 456 9.92 13.38 -8.23
CA TRP A 456 10.47 14.58 -7.58
C TRP A 456 9.40 15.49 -6.93
N PHE A 457 8.17 15.49 -7.41
CA PHE A 457 7.09 16.30 -6.81
C PHE A 457 6.48 15.69 -5.52
N ARG A 458 6.88 14.46 -5.19
CA ARG A 458 6.50 13.80 -3.93
C ARG A 458 7.47 14.22 -2.82
N VAL A 459 7.20 13.91 -1.56
CA VAL A 459 8.18 14.08 -0.49
C VAL A 459 9.42 13.25 -0.83
N HIS A 460 10.59 13.88 -0.77
CA HIS A 460 11.85 13.22 -1.08
C HIS A 460 12.20 12.15 -0.04
N ASN A 461 12.97 11.14 -0.44
CA ASN A 461 13.43 10.09 0.48
C ASN A 461 14.46 10.58 1.51
N ARG A 462 15.02 11.79 1.34
CA ARG A 462 15.82 12.51 2.31
C ARG A 462 15.23 13.91 2.49
N ASP A 463 15.18 14.42 3.72
CA ASP A 463 14.72 15.79 3.98
C ASP A 463 15.61 16.82 3.29
N ASP A 464 15.01 17.89 2.75
CA ASP A 464 15.71 18.92 2.01
C ASP A 464 16.58 19.83 2.90
N HIS A 465 16.37 19.81 4.21
CA HIS A 465 16.99 20.72 5.18
C HIS A 465 17.70 20.00 6.33
N ILE A 466 17.33 18.75 6.61
CA ILE A 466 17.89 17.91 7.66
C ILE A 466 18.54 16.69 6.99
N PRO A 467 19.84 16.75 6.65
CA PRO A 467 20.48 15.81 5.72
C PRO A 467 20.55 14.36 6.24
N ASN A 468 20.42 14.15 7.56
CA ASN A 468 20.37 12.82 8.17
C ASN A 468 18.97 12.39 8.63
N LEU A 469 17.93 13.07 8.12
CA LEU A 469 16.52 12.67 8.25
C LEU A 469 16.02 12.13 6.92
N TYR A 470 15.43 10.93 6.96
CA TYR A 470 15.01 10.19 5.77
C TYR A 470 13.54 9.79 5.86
N PHE A 471 12.94 9.53 4.70
CA PHE A 471 11.55 9.09 4.57
C PHE A 471 11.46 7.83 3.75
N VAL A 472 10.55 6.95 4.14
CA VAL A 472 10.25 5.69 3.48
C VAL A 472 8.75 5.42 3.49
N GLY A 473 8.24 4.63 2.56
CA GLY A 473 6.85 4.19 2.55
C GLY A 473 5.94 4.98 1.60
N ALA A 474 4.62 4.94 1.85
CA ALA A 474 3.60 5.43 0.92
C ALA A 474 3.64 6.95 0.67
N GLY A 475 4.15 7.73 1.63
CA GLY A 475 4.22 9.20 1.54
C GLY A 475 5.32 9.72 0.62
N THR A 476 6.33 8.92 0.31
CA THR A 476 7.47 9.28 -0.53
C THR A 476 7.53 8.46 -1.82
N HIS A 477 8.54 8.67 -2.66
CA HIS A 477 8.70 7.91 -3.91
C HIS A 477 9.07 6.45 -3.62
N PRO A 478 8.53 5.46 -4.39
CA PRO A 478 7.60 5.60 -5.53
C PRO A 478 6.13 5.76 -5.14
N GLY A 479 5.73 5.44 -3.92
CA GLY A 479 4.36 5.59 -3.43
C GLY A 479 3.78 4.36 -2.76
N ALA A 480 2.43 4.24 -2.73
CA ALA A 480 1.71 3.17 -2.06
C ALA A 480 1.79 1.81 -2.79
N GLY A 481 1.39 0.74 -2.10
CA GLY A 481 1.47 -0.66 -2.53
C GLY A 481 2.72 -1.36 -1.96
N ILE A 482 2.65 -2.68 -1.73
CA ILE A 482 3.78 -3.45 -1.15
C ILE A 482 5.06 -3.25 -1.97
N PRO A 483 5.08 -3.46 -3.31
CA PRO A 483 6.27 -3.23 -4.11
C PRO A 483 6.75 -1.77 -4.06
N GLY A 484 5.82 -0.82 -3.99
CA GLY A 484 6.12 0.61 -3.89
C GLY A 484 6.87 0.95 -2.60
N VAL A 485 6.36 0.53 -1.44
CA VAL A 485 7.00 0.86 -0.14
C VAL A 485 8.30 0.10 0.08
N VAL A 486 8.45 -1.12 -0.46
CA VAL A 486 9.71 -1.89 -0.43
C VAL A 486 10.74 -1.27 -1.38
N GLY A 487 10.33 -0.80 -2.56
CA GLY A 487 11.16 -0.02 -3.48
C GLY A 487 11.62 1.31 -2.87
N SER A 488 10.72 1.99 -2.14
CA SER A 488 11.05 3.18 -1.35
C SER A 488 12.14 2.89 -0.30
N ALA A 489 12.03 1.75 0.39
CA ALA A 489 13.05 1.33 1.36
C ALA A 489 14.42 1.10 0.70
N LYS A 490 14.44 0.55 -0.51
CA LYS A 490 15.68 0.35 -1.29
C LYS A 490 16.32 1.69 -1.67
N ALA A 491 15.53 2.64 -2.15
CA ALA A 491 15.98 3.99 -2.48
C ALA A 491 16.52 4.72 -1.24
N THR A 492 15.79 4.64 -0.13
CA THR A 492 16.19 5.31 1.13
C THR A 492 17.44 4.67 1.72
N ALA A 493 17.55 3.33 1.72
CA ALA A 493 18.74 2.64 2.19
C ALA A 493 19.99 3.03 1.39
N ALA A 494 19.89 3.15 0.06
CA ALA A 494 21.00 3.60 -0.76
C ALA A 494 21.51 4.98 -0.32
N LEU A 495 20.62 5.94 -0.07
CA LEU A 495 20.99 7.28 0.42
C LEU A 495 21.66 7.24 1.81
N MET A 496 21.14 6.43 2.72
CA MET A 496 21.66 6.28 4.08
C MET A 496 23.05 5.61 4.10
N LEU A 497 23.28 4.67 3.18
CA LEU A 497 24.55 3.94 3.07
C LEU A 497 25.63 4.75 2.34
N GLU A 498 25.27 5.58 1.34
CA GLU A 498 26.21 6.47 0.65
C GLU A 498 26.79 7.53 1.58
N GLY A 499 26.07 7.87 2.65
CA GLY A 499 26.47 8.89 3.62
C GLY A 499 26.23 10.31 3.13
N GLU A 500 26.64 11.28 3.93
CA GLU A 500 26.69 12.69 3.56
C GLU A 500 27.94 12.93 2.70
N ARG A 501 27.76 12.97 1.37
CA ARG A 501 28.79 13.50 0.46
C ARG A 501 28.62 15.00 0.28
#